data_c9c75422163e43ae719ed6898f8d4f74
#
_entry.id   c9c75422163e43ae719ed6898f8d4f74
#
_cell.length_a   1.000
_cell.length_b   1.000
_cell.length_c   1.000
_cell.angle_alpha   90.00
_cell.angle_beta   90.00
_cell.angle_gamma   90.00
#
_symmetry.space_group_name_H-M   'P 1'
#
loop_
_entity.id
_entity.type
_entity.pdbx_description
1 polymer ?
#
loop_
_entity_poly.entity_id
_entity_poly.type
_entity_poly.pdbx_seq_one_letter_code
_entity_poly.pdbx_strand_id
1 'polypeptide(L)'
;MLVVLAAAACAPAHGAAYEAAFGAAARDEGAGRFEAAARGYDDAAKRATRPRDADQARWDAAVVTTRSGNVAAAAGRFEAIAADATSEHVAEAAYRLAALRIESGDADLGWRDMEQIPRRFPTHGVGHAAVRRLVQHADEQGARAGLEELHALERDLGATELVELIAFATAEHLEALGDDRAARDAFVRIADRWPYPFGAFFDDALWHASLLDEKLGLYQGAIEDLERMLRQRETTSLVGSYERQKYVPAILRIGELYRDRLHDRPRAREAFHRLYAEFAHSTLRDEALWLEAALWHDDGDADKACGRLGTLVREFPDSRYVPCALKQCPDLERARNSAAPPECHDYIARMTESPSERDEQRDGR
;
A
#
# COMPACT_ATOMS: atom_id res chain seq x y z
N MET A 1 -6.42 26.67 56.17
CA MET A 1 -5.99 26.05 54.90
C MET A 1 -6.62 24.66 54.86
N LEU A 2 -7.79 24.49 54.22
CA LEU A 2 -8.50 23.23 54.10
C LEU A 2 -7.91 22.47 52.90
N VAL A 3 -7.25 21.34 53.14
CA VAL A 3 -6.83 20.42 52.10
C VAL A 3 -8.05 19.57 51.75
N VAL A 4 -8.67 19.87 50.61
CA VAL A 4 -9.69 18.98 50.01
C VAL A 4 -8.96 17.82 49.34
N LEU A 5 -8.92 16.67 49.99
CA LEU A 5 -8.56 15.42 49.38
C LEU A 5 -9.66 15.04 48.36
N ALA A 6 -9.37 15.26 47.07
CA ALA A 6 -10.17 14.70 46.01
C ALA A 6 -10.04 13.16 46.08
N ALA A 7 -11.08 12.48 46.55
CA ALA A 7 -11.21 11.06 46.45
C ALA A 7 -11.27 10.70 44.95
N ALA A 8 -10.20 10.13 44.43
CA ALA A 8 -10.23 9.48 43.11
C ALA A 8 -11.34 8.43 43.20
N ALA A 9 -12.45 8.66 42.50
CA ALA A 9 -13.51 7.70 42.35
C ALA A 9 -12.90 6.49 41.61
N CYS A 10 -12.49 5.45 42.34
CA CYS A 10 -12.16 4.16 41.76
C CYS A 10 -13.38 3.68 40.98
N ALA A 11 -13.21 3.38 39.73
CA ALA A 11 -14.26 2.69 38.95
C ALA A 11 -14.73 1.48 39.77
N PRO A 12 -16.06 1.19 39.83
CA PRO A 12 -16.57 0.07 40.61
C PRO A 12 -15.87 -1.21 40.15
N ALA A 13 -15.35 -1.96 41.14
CA ALA A 13 -14.67 -3.22 40.86
C ALA A 13 -15.64 -4.18 40.18
N HIS A 14 -15.12 -5.12 39.36
CA HIS A 14 -15.88 -6.25 38.86
C HIS A 14 -16.46 -7.05 40.06
N GLY A 15 -17.69 -7.52 39.98
CA GLY A 15 -18.27 -8.33 41.07
C GLY A 15 -17.55 -9.68 41.18
N ALA A 16 -17.24 -10.10 42.41
CA ALA A 16 -16.50 -11.37 42.61
C ALA A 16 -17.17 -12.58 41.95
N ALA A 17 -18.50 -12.59 41.87
CA ALA A 17 -19.27 -13.65 41.22
C ALA A 17 -19.06 -13.64 39.69
N TYR A 18 -18.96 -12.44 39.08
CA TYR A 18 -18.61 -12.27 37.68
C TYR A 18 -17.18 -12.75 37.40
N GLU A 19 -16.21 -12.30 38.17
CA GLU A 19 -14.81 -12.65 38.00
C GLU A 19 -14.56 -14.16 38.10
N ALA A 20 -15.23 -14.82 39.09
CA ALA A 20 -15.13 -16.23 39.24
C ALA A 20 -15.71 -17.02 38.05
N ALA A 21 -16.87 -16.61 37.54
CA ALA A 21 -17.53 -17.24 36.40
C ALA A 21 -16.75 -16.99 35.12
N PHE A 22 -16.33 -15.73 34.85
CA PHE A 22 -15.57 -15.34 33.68
C PHE A 22 -14.21 -16.06 33.65
N GLY A 23 -13.49 -16.07 34.77
CA GLY A 23 -12.20 -16.78 34.88
C GLY A 23 -12.33 -18.30 34.71
N ALA A 24 -13.46 -18.91 35.13
CA ALA A 24 -13.72 -20.31 34.85
C ALA A 24 -13.98 -20.58 33.36
N ALA A 25 -14.77 -19.72 32.69
CA ALA A 25 -15.03 -19.81 31.27
C ALA A 25 -13.74 -19.64 30.45
N ALA A 26 -12.86 -18.67 30.81
CA ALA A 26 -11.57 -18.47 30.15
C ALA A 26 -10.64 -19.70 30.31
N ARG A 27 -10.67 -20.39 31.44
CA ARG A 27 -9.92 -21.66 31.60
C ARG A 27 -10.47 -22.78 30.72
N ASP A 28 -11.80 -22.86 30.56
CA ASP A 28 -12.43 -23.83 29.67
C ASP A 28 -12.08 -23.54 28.22
N GLU A 29 -12.09 -22.25 27.81
CA GLU A 29 -11.65 -21.82 26.49
C GLU A 29 -10.17 -22.19 26.22
N GLY A 30 -9.26 -21.84 27.13
CA GLY A 30 -7.85 -22.19 27.04
C GLY A 30 -7.58 -23.69 26.99
N ALA A 31 -8.50 -24.53 27.54
CA ALA A 31 -8.44 -25.98 27.46
C ALA A 31 -9.18 -26.58 26.24
N GLY A 32 -9.66 -25.72 25.28
CA GLY A 32 -10.38 -26.18 24.11
C GLY A 32 -11.80 -26.67 24.36
N ARG A 33 -12.36 -26.47 25.57
CA ARG A 33 -13.73 -26.86 25.93
C ARG A 33 -14.71 -25.74 25.55
N PHE A 34 -14.80 -25.43 24.27
CA PHE A 34 -15.47 -24.23 23.74
C PHE A 34 -16.96 -24.13 24.11
N GLU A 35 -17.70 -25.24 24.11
CA GLU A 35 -19.10 -25.23 24.50
C GLU A 35 -19.30 -24.97 26.01
N ALA A 36 -18.40 -25.49 26.85
CA ALA A 36 -18.41 -25.21 28.27
C ALA A 36 -18.06 -23.76 28.56
N ALA A 37 -17.04 -23.24 27.85
CA ALA A 37 -16.63 -21.83 27.90
C ALA A 37 -17.77 -20.89 27.52
N ALA A 38 -18.50 -21.17 26.41
CA ALA A 38 -19.65 -20.36 26.00
C ALA A 38 -20.73 -20.28 27.08
N ARG A 39 -21.08 -21.42 27.69
CA ARG A 39 -22.02 -21.43 28.81
C ARG A 39 -21.51 -20.70 30.06
N GLY A 40 -20.19 -20.78 30.30
CA GLY A 40 -19.53 -20.07 31.39
C GLY A 40 -19.56 -18.57 31.22
N TYR A 41 -19.31 -18.08 30.00
CA TYR A 41 -19.44 -16.67 29.66
C TYR A 41 -20.89 -16.18 29.75
N ASP A 42 -21.88 -16.96 29.32
CA ASP A 42 -23.30 -16.66 29.53
C ASP A 42 -23.68 -16.54 31.03
N ASP A 43 -23.11 -17.39 31.88
CA ASP A 43 -23.29 -17.30 33.33
C ASP A 43 -22.59 -16.05 33.90
N ALA A 44 -21.39 -15.73 33.43
CA ALA A 44 -20.70 -14.51 33.81
C ALA A 44 -21.50 -13.25 33.41
N ALA A 45 -22.07 -13.21 32.20
CA ALA A 45 -22.92 -12.10 31.78
C ALA A 45 -24.12 -11.86 32.71
N LYS A 46 -24.76 -12.94 33.20
CA LYS A 46 -25.88 -12.86 34.15
C LYS A 46 -25.46 -12.38 35.54
N ARG A 47 -24.22 -12.64 35.95
CA ARG A 47 -23.65 -12.24 37.24
C ARG A 47 -22.98 -10.87 37.22
N ALA A 48 -22.84 -10.26 36.06
CA ALA A 48 -22.22 -8.96 35.92
C ALA A 48 -23.05 -7.87 36.61
N THR A 49 -22.37 -7.04 37.37
CA THR A 49 -22.96 -5.87 38.03
C THR A 49 -22.85 -4.60 37.20
N ARG A 50 -21.99 -4.62 36.19
CA ARG A 50 -21.79 -3.52 35.24
C ARG A 50 -22.24 -3.93 33.85
N PRO A 51 -23.01 -3.09 33.13
CA PRO A 51 -23.46 -3.40 31.78
C PRO A 51 -22.32 -3.79 30.82
N ARG A 52 -21.19 -3.10 30.92
CA ARG A 52 -20.01 -3.37 30.10
C ARG A 52 -19.43 -4.76 30.30
N ASP A 53 -19.42 -5.25 31.56
CA ASP A 53 -18.93 -6.61 31.86
C ASP A 53 -19.89 -7.68 31.30
N ALA A 54 -21.20 -7.43 31.38
CA ALA A 54 -22.19 -8.30 30.76
C ALA A 54 -22.05 -8.32 29.24
N ASP A 55 -21.78 -7.18 28.63
CA ASP A 55 -21.59 -7.04 27.20
C ASP A 55 -20.32 -7.79 26.73
N GLN A 56 -19.19 -7.58 27.41
CA GLN A 56 -17.95 -8.30 27.14
C GLN A 56 -18.14 -9.82 27.24
N ALA A 57 -18.82 -10.30 28.29
CA ALA A 57 -19.05 -11.75 28.44
C ALA A 57 -19.97 -12.32 27.34
N ARG A 58 -20.99 -11.58 26.89
CA ARG A 58 -21.81 -11.98 25.73
C ARG A 58 -20.98 -12.03 24.44
N TRP A 59 -20.10 -11.06 24.25
CA TRP A 59 -19.15 -11.03 23.10
C TRP A 59 -18.25 -12.28 23.14
N ASP A 60 -17.60 -12.58 24.27
CA ASP A 60 -16.69 -13.72 24.38
C ASP A 60 -17.45 -15.05 24.21
N ALA A 61 -18.71 -15.14 24.70
CA ALA A 61 -19.57 -16.29 24.44
C ALA A 61 -19.83 -16.47 22.92
N ALA A 62 -20.04 -15.39 22.16
CA ALA A 62 -20.25 -15.45 20.72
C ALA A 62 -18.98 -15.91 20.00
N VAL A 63 -17.84 -15.30 20.34
CA VAL A 63 -16.53 -15.63 19.76
C VAL A 63 -16.15 -17.10 20.00
N VAL A 64 -16.29 -17.59 21.22
CA VAL A 64 -15.93 -18.97 21.54
C VAL A 64 -16.91 -19.99 20.91
N THR A 65 -18.17 -19.60 20.71
CA THR A 65 -19.16 -20.44 20.01
C THR A 65 -18.75 -20.66 18.55
N THR A 66 -18.12 -19.66 17.90
CA THR A 66 -17.56 -19.84 16.55
C THR A 66 -16.48 -20.92 16.52
N ARG A 67 -15.62 -20.96 17.55
CA ARG A 67 -14.55 -21.98 17.67
C ARG A 67 -15.10 -23.40 17.97
N SER A 68 -16.29 -23.51 18.51
CA SER A 68 -16.93 -24.83 18.71
C SER A 68 -17.45 -25.44 17.40
N GLY A 69 -17.46 -24.69 16.30
CA GLY A 69 -18.02 -25.11 15.01
C GLY A 69 -19.54 -25.00 14.93
N ASN A 70 -20.21 -24.51 15.96
CA ASN A 70 -21.65 -24.31 15.92
C ASN A 70 -22.02 -22.97 15.30
N VAL A 71 -21.96 -22.92 13.98
CA VAL A 71 -22.16 -21.70 13.17
C VAL A 71 -23.51 -21.05 13.43
N ALA A 72 -24.59 -21.82 13.50
CA ALA A 72 -25.94 -21.30 13.72
C ALA A 72 -26.07 -20.63 15.10
N ALA A 73 -25.52 -21.26 16.15
CA ALA A 73 -25.55 -20.67 17.49
C ALA A 73 -24.66 -19.41 17.56
N ALA A 74 -23.50 -19.41 16.90
CA ALA A 74 -22.63 -18.23 16.81
C ALA A 74 -23.31 -17.07 16.08
N ALA A 75 -23.97 -17.33 14.95
CA ALA A 75 -24.71 -16.32 14.18
C ALA A 75 -25.84 -15.72 15.06
N GLY A 76 -26.64 -16.51 15.74
CA GLY A 76 -27.69 -15.98 16.61
C GLY A 76 -27.14 -15.12 17.76
N ARG A 77 -25.97 -15.44 18.31
CA ARG A 77 -25.30 -14.61 19.32
C ARG A 77 -24.83 -13.28 18.77
N PHE A 78 -24.16 -13.29 17.64
CA PHE A 78 -23.70 -12.03 16.99
C PHE A 78 -24.90 -11.18 16.54
N GLU A 79 -26.00 -11.79 16.06
CA GLU A 79 -27.21 -11.09 15.71
C GLU A 79 -27.83 -10.36 16.91
N ALA A 80 -27.88 -11.01 18.07
CA ALA A 80 -28.36 -10.38 19.30
C ALA A 80 -27.50 -9.20 19.74
N ILE A 81 -26.18 -9.31 19.65
CA ILE A 81 -25.24 -8.21 19.96
C ILE A 81 -25.35 -7.08 18.93
N ALA A 82 -25.41 -7.38 17.62
CA ALA A 82 -25.52 -6.39 16.56
C ALA A 82 -26.85 -5.60 16.60
N ALA A 83 -27.89 -6.17 17.22
CA ALA A 83 -29.17 -5.53 17.44
C ALA A 83 -29.25 -4.68 18.73
N ASP A 84 -28.32 -4.87 19.66
CA ASP A 84 -28.26 -4.12 20.94
C ASP A 84 -27.47 -2.82 20.76
N ALA A 85 -28.15 -1.70 20.51
CA ALA A 85 -27.53 -0.39 20.32
C ALA A 85 -26.69 0.10 21.52
N THR A 86 -26.79 -0.55 22.67
CA THR A 86 -26.02 -0.23 23.88
C THR A 86 -24.72 -1.03 23.99
N SER A 87 -24.54 -2.06 23.17
CA SER A 87 -23.32 -2.86 23.14
C SER A 87 -22.14 -2.07 22.57
N GLU A 88 -20.99 -2.20 23.21
CA GLU A 88 -19.73 -1.68 22.68
C GLU A 88 -19.23 -2.48 21.47
N HIS A 89 -19.80 -3.66 21.22
CA HIS A 89 -19.41 -4.62 20.17
C HIS A 89 -20.37 -4.66 18.96
N VAL A 90 -21.27 -3.70 18.84
CA VAL A 90 -22.26 -3.68 17.73
C VAL A 90 -21.60 -3.80 16.35
N ALA A 91 -20.54 -3.03 16.12
CA ALA A 91 -19.88 -2.96 14.82
C ALA A 91 -19.17 -4.29 14.48
N GLU A 92 -18.41 -4.81 15.43
CA GLU A 92 -17.70 -6.08 15.28
C GLU A 92 -18.66 -7.26 15.14
N ALA A 93 -19.76 -7.26 15.90
CA ALA A 93 -20.78 -8.31 15.84
C ALA A 93 -21.48 -8.30 14.46
N ALA A 94 -21.81 -7.13 13.92
CA ALA A 94 -22.37 -7.02 12.58
C ALA A 94 -21.42 -7.59 11.52
N TYR A 95 -20.13 -7.25 11.60
CA TYR A 95 -19.11 -7.78 10.70
C TYR A 95 -18.94 -9.30 10.81
N ARG A 96 -18.86 -9.82 12.04
CA ARG A 96 -18.73 -11.25 12.29
C ARG A 96 -19.94 -12.04 11.79
N LEU A 97 -21.16 -11.49 11.99
CA LEU A 97 -22.38 -12.08 11.48
C LEU A 97 -22.39 -12.18 9.96
N ALA A 98 -22.07 -11.07 9.29
CA ALA A 98 -21.97 -11.03 7.83
C ALA A 98 -20.94 -12.05 7.30
N ALA A 99 -19.75 -12.08 7.90
CA ALA A 99 -18.69 -13.03 7.55
C ALA A 99 -19.14 -14.49 7.73
N LEU A 100 -19.77 -14.83 8.86
CA LEU A 100 -20.28 -16.17 9.10
C LEU A 100 -21.36 -16.58 8.09
N ARG A 101 -22.27 -15.68 7.70
CA ARG A 101 -23.28 -15.93 6.68
C ARG A 101 -22.64 -16.24 5.32
N ILE A 102 -21.63 -15.47 4.91
CA ILE A 102 -20.87 -15.73 3.68
C ILE A 102 -20.24 -17.13 3.70
N GLU A 103 -19.60 -17.49 4.82
CA GLU A 103 -18.85 -18.75 4.95
C GLU A 103 -19.76 -19.98 5.14
N SER A 104 -20.99 -19.81 5.64
CA SER A 104 -21.90 -20.92 5.97
C SER A 104 -22.91 -21.27 4.87
N GLY A 105 -22.84 -20.63 3.71
CA GLY A 105 -23.69 -20.91 2.56
C GLY A 105 -24.90 -19.99 2.38
N ASP A 106 -25.08 -18.99 3.27
CA ASP A 106 -26.07 -17.91 3.09
C ASP A 106 -25.37 -16.65 2.55
N ALA A 107 -24.56 -16.86 1.47
CA ALA A 107 -23.67 -15.87 0.95
C ALA A 107 -24.37 -14.58 0.49
N ASP A 108 -25.53 -14.71 -0.17
CA ASP A 108 -26.30 -13.55 -0.66
C ASP A 108 -26.74 -12.63 0.48
N LEU A 109 -27.18 -13.17 1.60
CA LEU A 109 -27.54 -12.38 2.78
C LEU A 109 -26.28 -11.81 3.43
N GLY A 110 -25.22 -12.61 3.53
CA GLY A 110 -23.97 -12.20 4.13
C GLY A 110 -23.32 -11.02 3.39
N TRP A 111 -23.34 -11.02 2.05
CA TRP A 111 -22.83 -9.90 1.26
C TRP A 111 -23.69 -8.64 1.39
N ARG A 112 -25.03 -8.78 1.38
CA ARG A 112 -25.92 -7.64 1.66
C ARG A 112 -25.67 -7.03 3.04
N ASP A 113 -25.45 -7.86 4.06
CA ASP A 113 -25.11 -7.39 5.39
C ASP A 113 -23.75 -6.70 5.41
N MET A 114 -22.75 -7.27 4.70
CA MET A 114 -21.41 -6.69 4.59
C MET A 114 -21.42 -5.30 3.99
N GLU A 115 -22.24 -5.06 2.96
CA GLU A 115 -22.44 -3.73 2.33
C GLU A 115 -23.04 -2.68 3.28
N GLN A 116 -23.81 -3.10 4.30
CA GLN A 116 -24.38 -2.15 5.26
C GLN A 116 -23.37 -1.68 6.31
N ILE A 117 -22.30 -2.43 6.54
CA ILE A 117 -21.31 -2.12 7.59
C ILE A 117 -20.59 -0.79 7.36
N PRO A 118 -20.00 -0.49 6.20
CA PRO A 118 -19.33 0.79 5.97
C PRO A 118 -20.28 1.98 6.02
N ARG A 119 -21.58 1.79 5.70
CA ARG A 119 -22.61 2.83 5.83
C ARG A 119 -22.95 3.15 7.30
N ARG A 120 -23.02 2.10 8.13
CA ARG A 120 -23.37 2.24 9.56
C ARG A 120 -22.19 2.67 10.41
N PHE A 121 -20.97 2.28 10.03
CA PHE A 121 -19.76 2.45 10.82
C PHE A 121 -18.59 3.04 9.98
N PRO A 122 -18.79 4.19 9.31
CA PRO A 122 -17.82 4.72 8.34
C PRO A 122 -16.46 5.10 8.94
N THR A 123 -16.41 5.47 10.23
CA THR A 123 -15.20 5.86 10.94
C THR A 123 -14.63 4.75 11.82
N HIS A 124 -15.28 3.59 11.88
CA HIS A 124 -14.83 2.46 12.67
C HIS A 124 -13.93 1.53 11.86
N GLY A 125 -12.96 0.88 12.52
CA GLY A 125 -12.03 -0.04 11.86
C GLY A 125 -12.72 -1.19 11.10
N VAL A 126 -13.92 -1.63 11.53
CA VAL A 126 -14.69 -2.64 10.79
C VAL A 126 -15.29 -2.09 9.49
N GLY A 127 -15.56 -0.79 9.37
CA GLY A 127 -15.96 -0.16 8.11
C GLY A 127 -14.88 -0.34 7.05
N HIS A 128 -13.64 -0.03 7.39
CA HIS A 128 -12.50 -0.27 6.52
C HIS A 128 -12.28 -1.76 6.21
N ALA A 129 -12.48 -2.64 7.20
CA ALA A 129 -12.38 -4.09 6.98
C ALA A 129 -13.46 -4.60 6.02
N ALA A 130 -14.69 -4.11 6.16
CA ALA A 130 -15.78 -4.44 5.25
C ALA A 130 -15.53 -3.98 3.83
N VAL A 131 -15.06 -2.73 3.63
CA VAL A 131 -14.71 -2.23 2.29
C VAL A 131 -13.63 -3.08 1.64
N ARG A 132 -12.55 -3.43 2.37
CA ARG A 132 -11.53 -4.33 1.81
C ARG A 132 -12.10 -5.68 1.39
N ARG A 133 -13.02 -6.24 2.15
CA ARG A 133 -13.65 -7.53 1.79
C ARG A 133 -14.60 -7.41 0.61
N LEU A 134 -15.31 -6.29 0.48
CA LEU A 134 -16.15 -5.98 -0.68
C LEU A 134 -15.30 -5.75 -1.95
N VAL A 135 -14.19 -5.02 -1.85
CA VAL A 135 -13.25 -4.89 -2.96
C VAL A 135 -12.70 -6.25 -3.39
N GLN A 136 -12.25 -7.08 -2.43
CA GLN A 136 -11.81 -8.44 -2.76
C GLN A 136 -12.92 -9.27 -3.43
N HIS A 137 -14.18 -9.13 -2.99
CA HIS A 137 -15.31 -9.80 -3.63
C HIS A 137 -15.51 -9.32 -5.07
N ALA A 138 -15.42 -8.01 -5.30
CA ALA A 138 -15.48 -7.44 -6.64
C ALA A 138 -14.36 -7.98 -7.55
N ASP A 139 -13.13 -8.13 -7.03
CA ASP A 139 -12.02 -8.74 -7.77
C ASP A 139 -12.33 -10.19 -8.18
N GLU A 140 -12.94 -10.96 -7.29
CA GLU A 140 -13.34 -12.36 -7.53
C GLU A 140 -14.45 -12.49 -8.59
N GLN A 141 -15.32 -11.46 -8.75
CA GLN A 141 -16.35 -11.41 -9.79
C GLN A 141 -15.79 -11.12 -11.19
N GLY A 142 -14.54 -10.70 -11.27
CA GLY A 142 -13.86 -10.29 -12.51
C GLY A 142 -14.12 -8.83 -12.88
N ALA A 143 -13.25 -8.28 -13.71
CA ALA A 143 -13.10 -6.84 -13.90
C ALA A 143 -14.40 -6.09 -14.24
N ARG A 144 -15.29 -6.66 -15.08
CA ARG A 144 -16.54 -5.98 -15.48
C ARG A 144 -17.60 -5.98 -14.39
N ALA A 145 -17.88 -7.15 -13.79
CA ALA A 145 -18.89 -7.26 -12.74
C ALA A 145 -18.43 -6.54 -11.47
N GLY A 146 -17.15 -6.68 -11.12
CA GLY A 146 -16.54 -5.96 -10.02
C GLY A 146 -16.60 -4.45 -10.18
N LEU A 147 -16.37 -3.94 -11.40
CA LEU A 147 -16.51 -2.50 -11.68
C LEU A 147 -17.94 -1.98 -11.42
N GLU A 148 -18.97 -2.74 -11.79
CA GLU A 148 -20.36 -2.38 -11.51
C GLU A 148 -20.65 -2.33 -10.01
N GLU A 149 -20.15 -3.30 -9.26
CA GLU A 149 -20.26 -3.37 -7.80
C GLU A 149 -19.53 -2.21 -7.12
N LEU A 150 -18.27 -1.94 -7.49
CA LEU A 150 -17.49 -0.83 -6.95
C LEU A 150 -18.12 0.53 -7.20
N HIS A 151 -18.67 0.76 -8.41
CA HIS A 151 -19.42 1.99 -8.72
C HIS A 151 -20.68 2.13 -7.86
N ALA A 152 -21.36 1.03 -7.53
CA ALA A 152 -22.50 1.07 -6.64
C ALA A 152 -22.06 1.45 -5.21
N LEU A 153 -21.01 0.83 -4.70
CA LEU A 153 -20.43 1.14 -3.38
C LEU A 153 -19.95 2.60 -3.28
N GLU A 154 -19.28 3.12 -4.32
CA GLU A 154 -18.82 4.50 -4.35
C GLU A 154 -19.98 5.49 -4.25
N ARG A 155 -21.04 5.27 -5.03
CA ARG A 155 -22.26 6.12 -4.96
C ARG A 155 -22.90 6.09 -3.58
N ASP A 156 -22.96 4.94 -2.96
CA ASP A 156 -23.63 4.72 -1.68
C ASP A 156 -22.86 5.31 -0.49
N LEU A 157 -21.54 5.21 -0.50
CA LEU A 157 -20.68 5.72 0.56
C LEU A 157 -20.36 7.22 0.44
N GLY A 158 -20.59 7.78 -0.74
CA GLY A 158 -20.53 9.23 -0.96
C GLY A 158 -19.17 9.86 -0.63
N ALA A 159 -19.13 10.75 0.36
CA ALA A 159 -17.93 11.53 0.70
C ALA A 159 -17.17 10.99 1.93
N THR A 160 -17.37 9.73 2.30
CA THR A 160 -16.62 9.13 3.44
C THR A 160 -15.16 8.89 3.06
N GLU A 161 -14.29 8.79 4.06
CA GLU A 161 -12.87 8.43 3.88
C GLU A 161 -12.65 7.02 3.29
N LEU A 162 -13.68 6.16 3.35
CA LEU A 162 -13.64 4.80 2.81
C LEU A 162 -13.63 4.77 1.27
N VAL A 163 -14.04 5.85 0.61
CA VAL A 163 -14.20 5.92 -0.84
C VAL A 163 -12.86 5.93 -1.59
N GLU A 164 -11.77 6.35 -0.96
CA GLU A 164 -10.44 6.36 -1.60
C GLU A 164 -10.03 4.94 -2.05
N LEU A 165 -10.17 3.94 -1.18
CA LEU A 165 -9.88 2.55 -1.52
C LEU A 165 -10.76 2.03 -2.66
N ILE A 166 -12.05 2.36 -2.64
CA ILE A 166 -12.99 1.94 -3.69
C ILE A 166 -12.64 2.59 -5.02
N ALA A 167 -12.32 3.89 -5.00
CA ALA A 167 -11.92 4.62 -6.22
C ALA A 167 -10.63 4.04 -6.82
N PHE A 168 -9.68 3.64 -5.96
CA PHE A 168 -8.44 3.00 -6.41
C PHE A 168 -8.72 1.64 -7.05
N ALA A 169 -9.49 0.77 -6.40
CA ALA A 169 -9.91 -0.51 -6.98
C ALA A 169 -10.72 -0.33 -8.28
N THR A 170 -11.58 0.69 -8.35
CA THR A 170 -12.30 1.04 -9.58
C THR A 170 -11.35 1.36 -10.74
N ALA A 171 -10.29 2.13 -10.46
CA ALA A 171 -9.27 2.46 -11.47
C ALA A 171 -8.50 1.21 -11.93
N GLU A 172 -8.14 0.30 -11.02
CA GLU A 172 -7.51 -0.98 -11.36
C GLU A 172 -8.41 -1.86 -12.23
N HIS A 173 -9.72 -1.91 -11.96
CA HIS A 173 -10.67 -2.65 -12.79
C HIS A 173 -10.81 -2.05 -14.20
N LEU A 174 -10.79 -0.73 -14.33
CA LEU A 174 -10.76 -0.06 -15.64
C LEU A 174 -9.49 -0.41 -16.41
N GLU A 175 -8.34 -0.43 -15.75
CA GLU A 175 -7.06 -0.85 -16.34
C GLU A 175 -7.12 -2.31 -16.78
N ALA A 176 -7.63 -3.21 -15.95
CA ALA A 176 -7.79 -4.62 -16.29
C ALA A 176 -8.76 -4.88 -17.47
N LEU A 177 -9.74 -4.00 -17.67
CA LEU A 177 -10.62 -4.01 -18.83
C LEU A 177 -9.98 -3.46 -20.11
N GLY A 178 -8.79 -2.85 -20.00
CA GLY A 178 -8.08 -2.21 -21.11
C GLY A 178 -8.64 -0.83 -21.46
N ASP A 179 -9.47 -0.23 -20.63
CA ASP A 179 -9.89 1.17 -20.77
C ASP A 179 -8.82 2.09 -20.16
N ASP A 180 -7.63 2.06 -20.79
CA ASP A 180 -6.42 2.73 -20.30
C ASP A 180 -6.65 4.23 -20.05
N ARG A 181 -7.47 4.88 -20.88
CA ARG A 181 -7.74 6.33 -20.72
C ARG A 181 -8.64 6.60 -19.52
N ALA A 182 -9.72 5.83 -19.34
CA ALA A 182 -10.60 5.98 -18.19
C ALA A 182 -9.87 5.63 -16.89
N ALA A 183 -9.05 4.58 -16.89
CA ALA A 183 -8.20 4.19 -15.76
C ALA A 183 -7.22 5.31 -15.39
N ARG A 184 -6.47 5.82 -16.35
CA ARG A 184 -5.55 6.94 -16.18
C ARG A 184 -6.23 8.15 -15.53
N ASP A 185 -7.38 8.56 -16.10
CA ASP A 185 -8.13 9.70 -15.58
C ASP A 185 -8.70 9.42 -14.17
N ALA A 186 -9.04 8.17 -13.86
CA ALA A 186 -9.46 7.76 -12.53
C ALA A 186 -8.31 7.88 -11.52
N PHE A 187 -7.12 7.39 -11.84
CA PHE A 187 -5.95 7.51 -10.97
C PHE A 187 -5.56 8.97 -10.72
N VAL A 188 -5.56 9.82 -11.74
CA VAL A 188 -5.29 11.26 -11.56
C VAL A 188 -6.33 11.91 -10.64
N ARG A 189 -7.63 11.59 -10.82
CA ARG A 189 -8.68 12.10 -9.91
C ARG A 189 -8.49 11.65 -8.46
N ILE A 190 -7.95 10.45 -8.20
CA ILE A 190 -7.62 9.99 -6.86
C ILE A 190 -6.57 10.90 -6.24
N ALA A 191 -5.45 11.13 -6.94
CA ALA A 191 -4.40 12.01 -6.47
C ALA A 191 -4.85 13.47 -6.26
N ASP A 192 -5.82 13.94 -7.05
CA ASP A 192 -6.42 15.28 -6.92
C ASP A 192 -7.35 15.37 -5.70
N ARG A 193 -8.16 14.35 -5.47
CA ARG A 193 -9.16 14.34 -4.41
C ARG A 193 -8.56 14.07 -3.04
N TRP A 194 -7.55 13.21 -2.98
CA TRP A 194 -6.84 12.83 -1.77
C TRP A 194 -5.33 13.11 -1.91
N PRO A 195 -4.94 14.40 -1.87
CA PRO A 195 -3.54 14.77 -2.02
C PRO A 195 -2.71 14.38 -0.79
N TYR A 196 -1.40 14.27 -0.98
CA TYR A 196 -0.45 14.17 0.12
C TYR A 196 -0.67 15.33 1.14
N PRO A 197 -0.57 15.09 2.47
CA PRO A 197 -0.17 13.83 3.12
C PRO A 197 -1.34 12.92 3.52
N PHE A 198 -2.57 13.22 3.11
CA PHE A 198 -3.77 12.58 3.62
C PHE A 198 -4.20 11.36 2.76
N GLY A 199 -3.92 11.38 1.47
CA GLY A 199 -4.25 10.28 0.57
C GLY A 199 -3.34 9.08 0.78
N ALA A 200 -3.95 7.92 1.08
CA ALA A 200 -3.23 6.66 1.25
C ALA A 200 -2.66 6.13 -0.08
N PHE A 201 -3.34 6.42 -1.18
CA PHE A 201 -3.00 5.95 -2.53
C PHE A 201 -2.41 7.03 -3.43
N PHE A 202 -2.05 8.20 -2.90
CA PHE A 202 -1.56 9.32 -3.71
C PHE A 202 -0.40 8.93 -4.64
N ASP A 203 0.65 8.29 -4.09
CA ASP A 203 1.83 7.90 -4.87
C ASP A 203 1.52 6.73 -5.81
N ASP A 204 0.72 5.76 -5.34
CA ASP A 204 0.32 4.61 -6.16
C ASP A 204 -0.51 5.06 -7.35
N ALA A 205 -1.45 5.98 -7.15
CA ALA A 205 -2.30 6.52 -8.19
C ALA A 205 -1.47 7.27 -9.26
N LEU A 206 -0.54 8.15 -8.85
CA LEU A 206 0.31 8.85 -9.80
C LEU A 206 1.27 7.91 -10.55
N TRP A 207 1.76 6.87 -9.88
CA TRP A 207 2.57 5.85 -10.52
C TRP A 207 1.79 5.11 -11.61
N HIS A 208 0.57 4.61 -11.31
CA HIS A 208 -0.29 3.95 -12.31
C HIS A 208 -0.68 4.89 -13.44
N ALA A 209 -1.05 6.14 -13.13
CA ALA A 209 -1.34 7.15 -14.15
C ALA A 209 -0.17 7.34 -15.10
N SER A 210 1.05 7.44 -14.59
CA SER A 210 2.26 7.60 -15.40
C SER A 210 2.51 6.42 -16.34
N LEU A 211 2.31 5.18 -15.87
CA LEU A 211 2.46 3.99 -16.72
C LEU A 211 1.40 3.95 -17.83
N LEU A 212 0.18 4.34 -17.52
CA LEU A 212 -0.90 4.42 -18.50
C LEU A 212 -0.68 5.55 -19.51
N ASP A 213 -0.16 6.70 -19.08
CA ASP A 213 0.24 7.78 -19.97
C ASP A 213 1.33 7.34 -20.94
N GLU A 214 2.31 6.56 -20.47
CA GLU A 214 3.32 5.95 -21.36
C GLU A 214 2.70 5.02 -22.40
N LYS A 215 1.79 4.14 -21.96
CA LYS A 215 1.07 3.21 -22.85
C LYS A 215 0.24 3.96 -23.90
N LEU A 216 -0.32 5.12 -23.53
CA LEU A 216 -1.07 6.00 -24.41
C LEU A 216 -0.19 6.92 -25.28
N GLY A 217 1.13 6.89 -25.12
CA GLY A 217 2.07 7.78 -25.83
C GLY A 217 2.09 9.22 -25.29
N LEU A 218 1.52 9.47 -24.14
CA LEU A 218 1.44 10.78 -23.48
C LEU A 218 2.65 11.02 -22.56
N TYR A 219 3.86 10.89 -23.11
CA TYR A 219 5.11 10.86 -22.34
C TYR A 219 5.35 12.08 -21.45
N GLN A 220 4.92 13.26 -21.90
CA GLN A 220 5.02 14.47 -21.10
C GLN A 220 4.07 14.39 -19.87
N GLY A 221 2.87 13.85 -20.02
CA GLY A 221 1.93 13.60 -18.93
C GLY A 221 2.51 12.62 -17.90
N ALA A 222 3.09 11.52 -18.38
CA ALA A 222 3.77 10.56 -17.50
C ALA A 222 4.85 11.23 -16.63
N ILE A 223 5.67 12.10 -17.22
CA ILE A 223 6.70 12.86 -16.50
C ILE A 223 6.07 13.81 -15.48
N GLU A 224 4.99 14.50 -15.83
CA GLU A 224 4.29 15.42 -14.93
C GLU A 224 3.72 14.72 -13.70
N ASP A 225 3.13 13.53 -13.87
CA ASP A 225 2.62 12.72 -12.78
C ASP A 225 3.76 12.21 -11.86
N LEU A 226 4.86 11.72 -12.44
CA LEU A 226 6.03 11.29 -11.67
C LEU A 226 6.69 12.48 -10.92
N GLU A 227 6.84 13.63 -11.55
CA GLU A 227 7.34 14.84 -10.89
C GLU A 227 6.41 15.34 -9.80
N ARG A 228 5.08 15.22 -9.99
CA ARG A 228 4.10 15.55 -8.96
C ARG A 228 4.28 14.66 -7.73
N MET A 229 4.49 13.35 -7.91
CA MET A 229 4.78 12.40 -6.84
C MET A 229 6.07 12.77 -6.12
N LEU A 230 7.15 13.07 -6.84
CA LEU A 230 8.46 13.40 -6.27
C LEU A 230 8.48 14.74 -5.51
N ARG A 231 7.65 15.72 -5.90
CA ARG A 231 7.54 17.00 -5.15
C ARG A 231 6.97 16.82 -3.75
N GLN A 232 6.20 15.77 -3.51
CA GLN A 232 5.59 15.46 -2.21
C GLN A 232 6.40 14.41 -1.43
N ARG A 233 7.67 14.24 -1.77
CA ARG A 233 8.55 13.24 -1.17
C ARG A 233 8.68 13.43 0.33
N GLU A 234 8.35 12.38 1.10
CA GLU A 234 8.61 12.35 2.53
C GLU A 234 10.10 12.18 2.81
N THR A 235 10.66 13.11 3.57
CA THR A 235 12.01 12.98 4.12
C THR A 235 11.89 12.88 5.63
N THR A 236 12.15 11.69 6.20
CA THR A 236 12.20 11.53 7.65
C THR A 236 13.65 11.61 8.12
N SER A 237 13.93 12.57 9.02
CA SER A 237 15.26 12.75 9.61
C SER A 237 15.49 11.93 10.89
N LEU A 238 14.47 11.26 11.45
CA LEU A 238 14.52 10.68 12.81
C LEU A 238 14.77 9.17 12.87
N VAL A 239 14.48 8.38 11.83
CA VAL A 239 14.61 6.90 11.83
C VAL A 239 15.11 6.43 10.48
N GLY A 240 16.30 6.87 10.07
CA GLY A 240 16.82 6.54 8.74
C GLY A 240 15.92 7.13 7.62
N SER A 241 16.47 7.55 6.51
CA SER A 241 15.66 8.06 5.41
C SER A 241 14.81 6.92 4.86
N TYR A 242 13.53 6.90 5.23
CA TYR A 242 12.55 6.07 4.59
C TYR A 242 12.14 6.76 3.29
N GLU A 243 12.72 6.32 2.18
CA GLU A 243 12.26 6.68 0.86
C GLU A 243 11.24 5.64 0.41
N ARG A 244 10.07 6.08 -0.05
CA ARG A 244 9.10 5.16 -0.63
C ARG A 244 9.73 4.46 -1.84
N GLN A 245 9.47 3.18 -1.99
CA GLN A 245 10.11 2.32 -3.00
C GLN A 245 9.97 2.84 -4.44
N LYS A 246 8.94 3.65 -4.74
CA LYS A 246 8.66 4.18 -6.06
C LYS A 246 9.44 5.43 -6.44
N TYR A 247 10.05 6.15 -5.47
CA TYR A 247 10.70 7.44 -5.78
C TYR A 247 11.95 7.29 -6.64
N VAL A 248 12.81 6.33 -6.33
CA VAL A 248 14.02 6.07 -7.12
C VAL A 248 13.68 5.56 -8.53
N PRO A 249 12.78 4.57 -8.70
CA PRO A 249 12.28 4.21 -10.02
C PRO A 249 11.66 5.37 -10.80
N ALA A 250 10.94 6.26 -10.13
CA ALA A 250 10.29 7.41 -10.78
C ALA A 250 11.30 8.39 -11.38
N ILE A 251 12.31 8.80 -10.62
CA ILE A 251 13.32 9.74 -11.15
C ILE A 251 14.16 9.10 -12.25
N LEU A 252 14.47 7.81 -12.15
CA LEU A 252 15.12 7.07 -13.24
C LEU A 252 14.25 7.08 -14.50
N ARG A 253 12.95 6.76 -14.33
CA ARG A 253 12.00 6.71 -15.44
C ARG A 253 11.82 8.05 -16.13
N ILE A 254 11.79 9.15 -15.38
CA ILE A 254 11.79 10.51 -15.95
C ILE A 254 12.99 10.71 -16.88
N GLY A 255 14.19 10.32 -16.44
CA GLY A 255 15.39 10.41 -17.26
C GLY A 255 15.31 9.57 -18.54
N GLU A 256 14.81 8.35 -18.44
CA GLU A 256 14.59 7.45 -19.59
C GLU A 256 13.55 8.02 -20.57
N LEU A 257 12.43 8.55 -20.09
CA LEU A 257 11.40 9.16 -20.94
C LEU A 257 11.92 10.36 -21.71
N TYR A 258 12.69 11.24 -21.05
CA TYR A 258 13.34 12.35 -21.74
C TYR A 258 14.35 11.85 -22.77
N ARG A 259 15.17 10.85 -22.47
CA ARG A 259 16.16 10.30 -23.39
C ARG A 259 15.50 9.58 -24.57
N ASP A 260 14.62 8.63 -24.31
CA ASP A 260 14.20 7.61 -25.28
C ASP A 260 12.93 7.99 -26.04
N ARG A 261 12.07 8.84 -25.47
CA ARG A 261 10.77 9.18 -26.04
C ARG A 261 10.68 10.62 -26.51
N LEU A 262 11.19 11.56 -25.71
CA LEU A 262 11.15 12.99 -26.02
C LEU A 262 12.44 13.47 -26.68
N HIS A 263 13.50 12.65 -26.71
CA HIS A 263 14.83 12.97 -27.25
C HIS A 263 15.41 14.27 -26.68
N ASP A 264 15.07 14.58 -25.42
CA ASP A 264 15.56 15.75 -24.68
C ASP A 264 16.72 15.35 -23.78
N ARG A 265 17.91 15.23 -24.37
CA ARG A 265 19.14 14.86 -23.67
C ARG A 265 19.49 15.79 -22.50
N PRO A 266 19.34 17.14 -22.60
CA PRO A 266 19.57 18.02 -21.46
C PRO A 266 18.73 17.68 -20.25
N ARG A 267 17.40 17.48 -20.40
CA ARG A 267 16.52 17.13 -19.30
C ARG A 267 16.75 15.70 -18.79
N ALA A 268 17.11 14.77 -19.68
CA ALA A 268 17.50 13.42 -19.28
C ALA A 268 18.73 13.45 -18.36
N ARG A 269 19.78 14.21 -18.71
CA ARG A 269 20.96 14.39 -17.87
C ARG A 269 20.63 15.01 -16.52
N GLU A 270 19.75 16.00 -16.49
CA GLU A 270 19.29 16.61 -15.24
C GLU A 270 18.60 15.60 -14.34
N ALA A 271 17.71 14.77 -14.88
CA ALA A 271 16.99 13.74 -14.11
C ALA A 271 17.97 12.69 -13.56
N PHE A 272 18.90 12.17 -14.36
CA PHE A 272 19.92 11.24 -13.87
C PHE A 272 20.84 11.89 -12.84
N HIS A 273 21.22 13.13 -13.03
CA HIS A 273 22.01 13.87 -12.04
C HIS A 273 21.25 14.04 -10.71
N ARG A 274 19.95 14.36 -10.75
CA ARG A 274 19.10 14.44 -9.56
C ARG A 274 19.03 13.11 -8.81
N LEU A 275 18.93 11.98 -9.53
CA LEU A 275 18.96 10.66 -8.90
C LEU A 275 20.27 10.48 -8.11
N TYR A 276 21.41 10.78 -8.71
CA TYR A 276 22.69 10.71 -8.02
C TYR A 276 22.79 11.65 -6.81
N ALA A 277 22.35 12.90 -6.95
CA ALA A 277 22.57 13.95 -5.97
C ALA A 277 21.58 13.92 -4.81
N GLU A 278 20.29 13.62 -5.08
CA GLU A 278 19.21 13.74 -4.10
C GLU A 278 18.90 12.41 -3.37
N PHE A 279 19.27 11.26 -3.94
CA PHE A 279 18.95 9.94 -3.40
C PHE A 279 20.18 9.23 -2.83
N ALA A 280 20.76 9.82 -1.79
CA ALA A 280 22.05 9.42 -1.22
C ALA A 280 22.18 7.93 -0.83
N HIS A 281 21.05 7.27 -0.53
CA HIS A 281 21.01 5.85 -0.13
C HIS A 281 20.61 4.90 -1.27
N SER A 282 20.35 5.43 -2.47
CA SER A 282 19.99 4.62 -3.62
C SER A 282 21.17 3.77 -4.12
N THR A 283 20.87 2.52 -4.42
CA THR A 283 21.81 1.60 -5.09
C THR A 283 21.94 1.88 -6.59
N LEU A 284 21.18 2.84 -7.15
CA LEU A 284 21.22 3.21 -8.57
C LEU A 284 22.04 4.49 -8.84
N ARG A 285 22.76 4.99 -7.84
CA ARG A 285 23.56 6.23 -8.01
C ARG A 285 24.70 6.08 -9.00
N ASP A 286 25.35 4.94 -9.01
CA ASP A 286 26.40 4.62 -9.99
C ASP A 286 25.84 4.45 -11.40
N GLU A 287 24.65 3.83 -11.54
CA GLU A 287 23.93 3.75 -12.81
C GLU A 287 23.52 5.13 -13.33
N ALA A 288 23.04 6.00 -12.46
CA ALA A 288 22.69 7.37 -12.83
C ALA A 288 23.87 8.16 -13.38
N LEU A 289 25.05 8.06 -12.73
CA LEU A 289 26.27 8.67 -13.24
C LEU A 289 26.72 8.08 -14.59
N TRP A 290 26.55 6.76 -14.76
CA TRP A 290 26.84 6.10 -16.03
C TRP A 290 25.93 6.61 -17.15
N LEU A 291 24.62 6.69 -16.92
CA LEU A 291 23.64 7.17 -17.90
C LEU A 291 23.83 8.66 -18.21
N GLU A 292 24.13 9.49 -17.21
CA GLU A 292 24.47 10.90 -17.42
C GLU A 292 25.74 11.07 -18.28
N ALA A 293 26.79 10.29 -17.99
CA ALA A 293 28.04 10.33 -18.73
C ALA A 293 27.88 9.89 -20.19
N ALA A 294 27.07 8.85 -20.43
CA ALA A 294 26.78 8.38 -21.78
C ALA A 294 26.14 9.48 -22.65
N LEU A 295 25.20 10.24 -22.10
CA LEU A 295 24.56 11.35 -22.81
C LEU A 295 25.52 12.50 -23.09
N TRP A 296 26.51 12.77 -22.23
CA TRP A 296 27.57 13.73 -22.51
C TRP A 296 28.50 13.23 -23.63
N HIS A 297 28.81 11.92 -23.60
CA HIS A 297 29.60 11.29 -24.65
C HIS A 297 28.92 11.38 -26.03
N ASP A 298 27.61 11.07 -26.08
CA ASP A 298 26.81 11.13 -27.32
C ASP A 298 26.67 12.55 -27.87
N ASP A 299 26.75 13.57 -27.01
CA ASP A 299 26.81 14.99 -27.43
C ASP A 299 28.24 15.44 -27.83
N GLY A 300 29.22 14.54 -27.76
CA GLY A 300 30.63 14.85 -28.11
C GLY A 300 31.41 15.59 -27.03
N ASP A 301 30.85 15.75 -25.81
CA ASP A 301 31.51 16.43 -24.69
C ASP A 301 32.25 15.41 -23.81
N ALA A 302 33.42 14.98 -24.31
CA ALA A 302 34.23 13.95 -23.65
C ALA A 302 34.73 14.41 -22.27
N ASP A 303 34.98 15.69 -22.07
CA ASP A 303 35.47 16.22 -20.79
C ASP A 303 34.41 16.07 -19.70
N LYS A 304 33.15 16.42 -19.98
CA LYS A 304 32.06 16.25 -19.05
C LYS A 304 31.73 14.76 -18.82
N ALA A 305 31.76 13.95 -19.87
CA ALA A 305 31.57 12.51 -19.75
C ALA A 305 32.60 11.91 -18.80
N CYS A 306 33.88 12.15 -19.02
CA CYS A 306 34.99 11.66 -18.19
C CYS A 306 34.93 12.25 -16.76
N GLY A 307 34.47 13.48 -16.60
CA GLY A 307 34.23 14.08 -15.28
C GLY A 307 33.22 13.31 -14.45
N ARG A 308 32.07 12.85 -15.05
CA ARG A 308 31.07 12.02 -14.40
C ARG A 308 31.58 10.60 -14.12
N LEU A 309 32.27 9.99 -15.08
CA LEU A 309 32.89 8.68 -14.91
C LEU A 309 33.98 8.71 -13.84
N GLY A 310 34.74 9.78 -13.71
CA GLY A 310 35.71 9.97 -12.64
C GLY A 310 35.04 10.01 -11.24
N THR A 311 33.87 10.63 -11.14
CA THR A 311 33.05 10.60 -9.92
C THR A 311 32.57 9.18 -9.62
N LEU A 312 32.06 8.46 -10.62
CA LEU A 312 31.65 7.07 -10.50
C LEU A 312 32.78 6.17 -9.98
N VAL A 313 33.95 6.23 -10.61
CA VAL A 313 35.12 5.38 -10.22
C VAL A 313 35.59 5.71 -8.80
N ARG A 314 35.55 6.97 -8.39
CA ARG A 314 35.99 7.42 -7.07
C ARG A 314 35.00 7.05 -5.96
N GLU A 315 33.70 7.27 -6.18
CA GLU A 315 32.67 7.11 -5.15
C GLU A 315 32.07 5.70 -5.10
N PHE A 316 32.11 4.99 -6.22
CA PHE A 316 31.58 3.63 -6.37
C PHE A 316 32.67 2.68 -6.94
N PRO A 317 33.80 2.50 -6.24
CA PRO A 317 34.94 1.75 -6.78
C PRO A 317 34.63 0.30 -7.12
N ASP A 318 33.59 -0.29 -6.51
CA ASP A 318 33.17 -1.68 -6.72
C ASP A 318 32.03 -1.82 -7.75
N SER A 319 31.61 -0.71 -8.35
CA SER A 319 30.54 -0.69 -9.34
C SER A 319 30.87 -1.51 -10.59
N ARG A 320 29.87 -2.19 -11.12
CA ARG A 320 29.93 -2.92 -12.39
C ARG A 320 30.29 -2.02 -13.59
N TYR A 321 30.08 -0.71 -13.46
CA TYR A 321 30.36 0.26 -14.53
C TYR A 321 31.83 0.70 -14.58
N VAL A 322 32.62 0.45 -13.53
CA VAL A 322 34.03 0.88 -13.45
C VAL A 322 34.86 0.42 -14.63
N PRO A 323 34.85 -0.87 -15.04
CA PRO A 323 35.66 -1.31 -16.18
C PRO A 323 35.30 -0.60 -17.49
N CYS A 324 34.00 -0.28 -17.68
CA CYS A 324 33.54 0.44 -18.85
C CYS A 324 33.94 1.93 -18.80
N ALA A 325 33.90 2.53 -17.61
CA ALA A 325 34.37 3.90 -17.39
C ALA A 325 35.86 4.06 -17.71
N LEU A 326 36.70 3.10 -17.28
CA LEU A 326 38.14 3.09 -17.58
C LEU A 326 38.44 2.86 -19.07
N LYS A 327 37.56 2.11 -19.77
CA LYS A 327 37.68 1.91 -21.21
C LYS A 327 37.36 3.19 -22.00
N GLN A 328 36.34 3.95 -21.55
CA GLN A 328 35.96 5.21 -22.18
C GLN A 328 36.90 6.36 -21.85
N CYS A 329 37.44 6.39 -20.64
CA CYS A 329 38.32 7.42 -20.12
C CYS A 329 39.64 6.81 -19.58
N PRO A 330 40.64 6.55 -20.44
CA PRO A 330 41.86 5.82 -20.04
C PRO A 330 42.71 6.52 -18.99
N ASP A 331 42.52 7.82 -18.77
CA ASP A 331 43.24 8.60 -17.75
C ASP A 331 42.71 8.38 -16.34
N LEU A 332 41.57 7.65 -16.19
CA LEU A 332 41.03 7.29 -14.88
C LEU A 332 41.75 6.08 -14.32
N GLU A 333 42.00 6.10 -13.00
CA GLU A 333 42.68 5.02 -12.31
C GLU A 333 41.70 4.20 -11.47
N ARG A 334 41.79 2.87 -11.59
CA ARG A 334 41.05 1.94 -10.74
C ARG A 334 41.58 1.97 -9.31
N ALA A 335 40.69 1.98 -8.30
CA ALA A 335 41.07 1.86 -6.91
C ALA A 335 41.79 0.51 -6.65
N ARG A 336 42.86 0.51 -5.85
CA ARG A 336 43.70 -0.69 -5.58
C ARG A 336 42.92 -1.86 -5.01
N ASN A 337 41.89 -1.59 -4.20
CA ASN A 337 41.06 -2.60 -3.52
C ASN A 337 39.68 -2.74 -4.14
N SER A 338 39.48 -2.33 -5.38
CA SER A 338 38.20 -2.42 -6.07
C SER A 338 37.79 -3.86 -6.33
N ALA A 339 36.59 -4.24 -5.89
CA ALA A 339 35.94 -5.51 -6.19
C ALA A 339 35.12 -5.48 -7.51
N ALA A 340 35.18 -4.38 -8.27
CA ALA A 340 34.53 -4.30 -9.57
C ALA A 340 35.00 -5.43 -10.51
N PRO A 341 34.18 -5.86 -11.50
CA PRO A 341 34.56 -6.84 -12.50
C PRO A 341 35.88 -6.47 -13.21
N PRO A 342 36.67 -7.44 -13.69
CA PRO A 342 37.93 -7.16 -14.39
C PRO A 342 37.72 -6.49 -15.75
N GLU A 343 36.61 -6.79 -16.42
CA GLU A 343 36.32 -6.37 -17.79
C GLU A 343 34.95 -5.69 -17.92
N CYS A 344 34.85 -4.82 -18.91
CA CYS A 344 33.59 -4.18 -19.30
C CYS A 344 32.70 -5.19 -20.05
N HIS A 345 31.52 -5.44 -19.51
CA HIS A 345 30.55 -6.33 -20.16
C HIS A 345 29.73 -5.63 -21.24
N ASP A 346 29.51 -6.27 -22.37
CA ASP A 346 28.78 -5.73 -23.53
C ASP A 346 27.35 -5.28 -23.18
N TYR A 347 26.68 -5.95 -22.23
CA TYR A 347 25.33 -5.54 -21.82
C TYR A 347 25.30 -4.15 -21.17
N ILE A 348 26.39 -3.72 -20.54
CA ILE A 348 26.50 -2.37 -19.94
C ILE A 348 26.61 -1.32 -21.04
N ALA A 349 27.40 -1.58 -22.07
CA ALA A 349 27.47 -0.68 -23.21
C ALA A 349 26.09 -0.50 -23.87
N ARG A 350 25.32 -1.60 -23.99
CA ARG A 350 23.96 -1.58 -24.57
C ARG A 350 22.89 -0.91 -23.69
N MET A 351 23.13 -0.68 -22.40
CA MET A 351 22.20 0.09 -21.55
C MET A 351 22.04 1.54 -21.98
N THR A 352 22.98 2.05 -22.75
CA THR A 352 22.94 3.42 -23.29
C THR A 352 22.26 3.50 -24.65
N GLU A 353 22.00 2.36 -25.31
CA GLU A 353 21.27 2.29 -26.57
C GLU A 353 19.78 2.54 -26.36
N SER A 354 19.14 3.31 -27.23
CA SER A 354 17.69 3.51 -27.19
C SER A 354 16.93 2.20 -27.46
N PRO A 355 15.66 2.05 -27.03
CA PRO A 355 14.86 0.87 -27.33
C PRO A 355 14.77 0.56 -28.84
N SER A 356 14.70 1.60 -29.69
CA SER A 356 14.69 1.46 -31.15
C SER A 356 15.99 0.88 -31.70
N GLU A 357 17.15 1.33 -31.20
CA GLU A 357 18.45 0.77 -31.60
C GLU A 357 18.62 -0.68 -31.15
N ARG A 358 18.05 -1.06 -30.00
CA ARG A 358 18.06 -2.44 -29.52
C ARG A 358 17.18 -3.39 -30.35
N ASP A 359 16.04 -2.89 -30.83
CA ASP A 359 15.10 -3.67 -31.64
C ASP A 359 15.63 -3.85 -33.08
N GLU A 360 16.23 -2.83 -33.69
CA GLU A 360 16.87 -2.92 -35.02
C GLU A 360 18.00 -3.96 -35.07
N GLN A 361 18.78 -4.07 -33.97
CA GLN A 361 19.85 -5.10 -33.89
C GLN A 361 19.31 -6.52 -33.69
N ARG A 362 18.09 -6.66 -33.19
CA ARG A 362 17.43 -7.95 -32.96
C ARG A 362 16.80 -8.51 -34.25
N ASP A 363 16.24 -7.64 -35.07
CA ASP A 363 15.61 -8.01 -36.35
C ASP A 363 16.64 -8.18 -37.49
N GLY A 364 17.88 -7.70 -37.31
CA GLY A 364 19.00 -7.87 -38.26
C GLY A 364 19.82 -9.15 -38.10
N ARG A 365 19.38 -10.09 -37.24
CA ARG A 365 19.94 -11.43 -37.06
C ARG A 365 18.88 -12.50 -37.33
#